data_6df4189a71f8e1a2b751d40f29fe9ebc
#
_entry.id   6df4189a71f8e1a2b751d40f29fe9ebc
#
_cell.length_a   1.000
_cell.length_b   1.000
_cell.length_c   1.000
_cell.angle_alpha   90.00
_cell.angle_beta   90.00
_cell.angle_gamma   90.00
#
_symmetry.space_group_name_H-M   'P 1'
#
loop_
_entity.id
_entity.type
_entity.pdbx_description
1 polymer ?
#
loop_
_entity_poly.entity_id
_entity_poly.type
_entity_poly.pdbx_seq_one_letter_code
_entity_poly.pdbx_strand_id
1 'polypeptide(L)'
;MKRFVVIGHKAVTSGDFKLDDMAGGAGRLDILLRCVNSSFFLSHGIRRDTEVYLVLLGEPNAPRTIRINGSEVRYLNPDERSTGALVRNALLKHLDGEEVRSSPGIYISKRSFKEVLDDLQPISRLVYLKEDGADVRTQELDGDLTFIISDHQDLREEEEAELLSQEPIKLTLG
;
A
#
# COMPACT_ATOMS: atom_id res chain seq x y z
N MET A 1 -0.23 -15.35 4.70
CA MET A 1 -0.41 -14.12 3.89
C MET A 1 0.15 -12.93 4.64
N LYS A 2 1.04 -12.21 4.03
CA LYS A 2 1.54 -10.94 4.55
C LYS A 2 0.99 -9.81 3.70
N ARG A 3 0.46 -8.78 4.36
CA ARG A 3 -0.08 -7.60 3.70
C ARG A 3 0.66 -6.36 4.15
N PHE A 4 0.83 -5.43 3.23
CA PHE A 4 1.44 -4.13 3.51
C PHE A 4 0.46 -3.05 3.08
N VAL A 5 0.10 -2.18 4.01
CA VAL A 5 -0.72 -1.00 3.73
C VAL A 5 0.21 0.20 3.77
N VAL A 6 0.40 0.85 2.62
CA VAL A 6 1.30 1.98 2.47
C VAL A 6 0.49 3.23 2.17
N ILE A 7 0.62 4.25 3.01
CA ILE A 7 -0.10 5.51 2.83
C ILE A 7 0.78 6.50 2.09
N GLY A 8 0.27 7.02 0.98
CA GLY A 8 0.90 8.10 0.23
C GLY A 8 0.10 9.39 0.41
N HIS A 9 0.53 10.25 1.32
CA HIS A 9 -0.23 11.45 1.72
C HIS A 9 -0.43 12.44 0.58
N LYS A 10 0.57 12.58 -0.30
CA LYS A 10 0.51 13.48 -1.45
C LYS A 10 0.46 12.75 -2.78
N ALA A 11 0.51 11.40 -2.76
CA ALA A 11 0.47 10.62 -3.98
C ALA A 11 -0.81 10.89 -4.74
N VAL A 12 -0.67 11.24 -6.03
CA VAL A 12 -1.79 11.67 -6.86
C VAL A 12 -2.82 10.57 -7.06
N THR A 13 -4.07 11.00 -7.26
CA THR A 13 -5.21 10.11 -7.44
C THR A 13 -5.78 10.18 -8.86
N SER A 14 -5.02 10.72 -9.79
CA SER A 14 -5.34 10.70 -11.22
C SER A 14 -4.21 10.07 -12.01
N GLY A 15 -4.51 9.53 -13.19
CA GLY A 15 -3.51 8.98 -14.09
C GLY A 15 -2.79 10.05 -14.92
N ASP A 16 -2.96 11.31 -14.60
CA ASP A 16 -2.39 12.44 -15.34
C ASP A 16 -1.04 12.85 -14.75
N PHE A 17 -0.07 11.94 -14.82
CA PHE A 17 1.30 12.21 -14.42
C PHE A 17 2.27 11.55 -15.38
N LYS A 18 3.53 12.02 -15.37
CA LYS A 18 4.58 11.49 -16.23
C LYS A 18 5.39 10.43 -15.48
N LEU A 19 5.65 9.30 -16.15
CA LEU A 19 6.47 8.23 -15.58
C LEU A 19 7.91 8.68 -15.31
N ASP A 20 8.35 9.76 -15.96
CA ASP A 20 9.69 10.32 -15.75
C ASP A 20 9.79 11.22 -14.53
N ASP A 21 8.67 11.59 -13.91
CA ASP A 21 8.63 12.53 -12.79
C ASP A 21 7.65 12.07 -11.70
N MET A 22 7.82 10.86 -11.22
CA MET A 22 6.95 10.31 -10.17
C MET A 22 7.30 10.84 -8.77
N ALA A 23 8.51 11.36 -8.58
CA ALA A 23 8.89 11.98 -7.31
C ALA A 23 8.28 13.37 -7.17
N GLY A 24 8.40 14.22 -8.18
CA GLY A 24 7.90 15.58 -8.15
C GLY A 24 6.45 15.72 -8.61
N GLY A 25 6.16 15.26 -9.81
CA GLY A 25 4.85 15.46 -10.46
C GLY A 25 3.74 14.52 -9.98
N ALA A 26 4.07 13.46 -9.26
CA ALA A 26 3.10 12.50 -8.76
C ALA A 26 3.07 12.39 -7.23
N GLY A 27 3.55 13.43 -6.53
CA GLY A 27 3.44 13.50 -5.06
C GLY A 27 4.20 12.41 -4.32
N ARG A 28 5.44 12.14 -4.74
CA ARG A 28 6.31 11.11 -4.16
C ARG A 28 5.76 9.69 -4.32
N LEU A 29 5.08 9.45 -5.41
CA LEU A 29 4.63 8.10 -5.77
C LEU A 29 5.82 7.12 -5.86
N ASP A 30 7.01 7.61 -6.21
CA ASP A 30 8.24 6.82 -6.28
C ASP A 30 8.51 6.02 -5.00
N ILE A 31 8.25 6.61 -3.83
CA ILE A 31 8.44 5.92 -2.54
C ILE A 31 7.50 4.70 -2.44
N LEU A 32 6.24 4.87 -2.84
CA LEU A 32 5.26 3.79 -2.81
C LEU A 32 5.64 2.67 -3.78
N LEU A 33 6.14 3.02 -4.95
CA LEU A 33 6.57 2.03 -5.95
C LEU A 33 7.76 1.22 -5.46
N ARG A 34 8.69 1.84 -4.73
CA ARG A 34 9.79 1.13 -4.08
C ARG A 34 9.28 0.16 -3.02
N CYS A 35 8.26 0.56 -2.26
CA CYS A 35 7.62 -0.34 -1.30
C CYS A 35 6.99 -1.55 -2.00
N VAL A 36 6.34 -1.35 -3.15
CA VAL A 36 5.78 -2.43 -3.96
C VAL A 36 6.88 -3.40 -4.38
N ASN A 37 7.95 -2.88 -4.98
CA ASN A 37 9.04 -3.71 -5.46
C ASN A 37 9.73 -4.48 -4.31
N SER A 38 9.95 -3.83 -3.18
CA SER A 38 10.54 -4.47 -1.99
C SER A 38 9.64 -5.53 -1.39
N SER A 39 8.32 -5.35 -1.49
CA SER A 39 7.35 -6.30 -0.94
C SER A 39 7.25 -7.58 -1.77
N PHE A 40 7.38 -7.49 -3.08
CA PHE A 40 7.13 -8.62 -3.97
C PHE A 40 8.38 -9.32 -4.50
N PHE A 41 9.45 -8.59 -4.80
CA PHE A 41 10.56 -9.19 -5.54
C PHE A 41 11.55 -9.94 -4.65
N LEU A 42 11.82 -11.19 -5.07
CA LEU A 42 12.89 -12.04 -4.59
C LEU A 42 13.95 -12.15 -5.70
N SER A 43 15.10 -12.76 -5.40
CA SER A 43 16.18 -12.95 -6.38
C SER A 43 15.73 -13.69 -7.65
N HIS A 44 14.75 -14.57 -7.55
CA HIS A 44 14.33 -15.48 -8.63
C HIS A 44 12.82 -15.46 -8.88
N GLY A 45 12.09 -14.45 -8.41
CA GLY A 45 10.64 -14.43 -8.63
C GLY A 45 9.91 -13.44 -7.76
N ILE A 46 8.63 -13.65 -7.65
CA ILE A 46 7.69 -12.79 -6.92
C ILE A 46 7.09 -13.56 -5.74
N ARG A 47 6.94 -12.89 -4.61
CA ARG A 47 6.22 -13.46 -3.46
C ARG A 47 4.74 -13.55 -3.79
N ARG A 48 4.24 -14.78 -3.87
CA ARG A 48 2.84 -15.04 -4.22
C ARG A 48 1.89 -15.02 -3.01
N ASP A 49 2.44 -15.00 -1.80
CA ASP A 49 1.69 -14.93 -0.54
C ASP A 49 1.67 -13.53 0.07
N THR A 50 1.86 -12.51 -0.76
CA THR A 50 1.94 -11.11 -0.35
C THR A 50 0.89 -10.28 -1.09
N GLU A 51 0.33 -9.31 -0.39
CA GLU A 51 -0.62 -8.34 -0.94
C GLU A 51 -0.23 -6.94 -0.47
N VAL A 52 -0.29 -5.96 -1.37
CA VAL A 52 0.04 -4.56 -1.06
C VAL A 52 -1.16 -3.68 -1.34
N TYR A 53 -1.48 -2.81 -0.39
CA TYR A 53 -2.50 -1.77 -0.54
C TYR A 53 -1.80 -0.42 -0.56
N LEU A 54 -1.97 0.32 -1.64
CA LEU A 54 -1.49 1.69 -1.75
C LEU A 54 -2.67 2.63 -1.51
N VAL A 55 -2.66 3.34 -0.39
CA VAL A 55 -3.71 4.31 -0.06
C VAL A 55 -3.24 5.69 -0.49
N LEU A 56 -3.79 6.19 -1.59
CA LEU A 56 -3.39 7.45 -2.21
C LEU A 56 -4.31 8.58 -1.74
N LEU A 57 -3.74 9.59 -1.12
CA LEU A 57 -4.49 10.70 -0.49
C LEU A 57 -4.24 12.05 -1.14
N GLY A 58 -3.48 12.12 -2.23
CA GLY A 58 -3.26 13.36 -2.96
C GLY A 58 -4.44 13.76 -3.84
N GLU A 59 -4.38 14.96 -4.39
CA GLU A 59 -5.41 15.46 -5.29
C GLU A 59 -5.38 14.72 -6.63
N PRO A 60 -6.45 14.77 -7.44
CA PRO A 60 -7.73 15.46 -7.19
C PRO A 60 -8.85 14.55 -6.65
N ASN A 61 -8.66 13.24 -6.60
CA ASN A 61 -9.75 12.28 -6.37
C ASN A 61 -9.58 11.44 -5.09
N ALA A 62 -8.87 11.95 -4.10
CA ALA A 62 -8.62 11.22 -2.84
C ALA A 62 -9.94 10.84 -2.14
N PRO A 63 -10.03 9.66 -1.50
CA PRO A 63 -8.99 8.65 -1.52
C PRO A 63 -9.11 7.70 -2.73
N ARG A 64 -7.99 7.08 -3.08
CA ARG A 64 -7.96 5.95 -4.00
C ARG A 64 -7.05 4.88 -3.41
N THR A 65 -7.50 3.65 -3.39
CA THR A 65 -6.72 2.53 -2.89
C THR A 65 -6.46 1.55 -4.02
N ILE A 66 -5.19 1.24 -4.25
CA ILE A 66 -4.76 0.24 -5.23
C ILE A 66 -4.31 -0.99 -4.48
N ARG A 67 -4.93 -2.13 -4.77
CA ARG A 67 -4.59 -3.42 -4.18
C ARG A 67 -3.86 -4.27 -5.20
N ILE A 68 -2.69 -4.75 -4.83
CA ILE A 68 -1.87 -5.61 -5.67
C ILE A 68 -1.78 -6.97 -4.99
N ASN A 69 -2.34 -7.98 -5.63
CA ASN A 69 -2.36 -9.35 -5.11
C ASN A 69 -1.26 -10.16 -5.77
N GLY A 70 -0.27 -10.59 -4.98
CA GLY A 70 0.89 -11.34 -5.47
C GLY A 70 0.55 -12.70 -6.08
N SER A 71 -0.57 -13.33 -5.68
CA SER A 71 -0.97 -14.62 -6.24
C SER A 71 -1.50 -14.51 -7.68
N GLU A 72 -1.97 -13.33 -8.06
CA GLU A 72 -2.63 -13.10 -9.34
C GLU A 72 -1.84 -12.19 -10.28
N VAL A 73 -0.95 -11.33 -9.74
CA VAL A 73 -0.33 -10.25 -10.50
C VAL A 73 0.54 -10.80 -11.64
N ARG A 74 0.43 -10.13 -12.78
CA ARG A 74 1.28 -10.33 -13.97
C ARG A 74 1.85 -8.96 -14.35
N TYR A 75 2.84 -8.96 -15.23
CA TYR A 75 3.45 -7.73 -15.79
C TYR A 75 4.14 -6.83 -14.77
N LEU A 76 4.32 -7.31 -13.53
CA LEU A 76 5.07 -6.58 -12.51
C LEU A 76 6.57 -6.86 -12.69
N ASN A 77 7.36 -5.80 -12.89
CA ASN A 77 8.81 -5.86 -13.06
C ASN A 77 9.52 -5.07 -11.96
N PRO A 78 10.79 -5.39 -11.64
CA PRO A 78 11.49 -4.76 -10.52
C PRO A 78 12.04 -3.37 -10.84
N ASP A 79 11.26 -2.53 -11.52
CA ASP A 79 11.64 -1.15 -11.81
C ASP A 79 10.45 -0.22 -11.54
N GLU A 80 10.77 1.02 -11.18
CA GLU A 80 9.76 2.02 -10.83
C GLU A 80 8.88 2.39 -12.02
N ARG A 81 9.46 2.46 -13.21
CA ARG A 81 8.74 2.91 -14.40
C ARG A 81 7.61 1.95 -14.78
N SER A 82 7.88 0.64 -14.85
CA SER A 82 6.84 -0.33 -15.20
C SER A 82 5.80 -0.48 -14.10
N THR A 83 6.21 -0.43 -12.84
CA THR A 83 5.26 -0.43 -11.70
C THR A 83 4.41 0.83 -11.72
N GLY A 84 5.02 1.98 -11.99
CA GLY A 84 4.31 3.25 -12.15
C GLY A 84 3.30 3.22 -13.30
N ALA A 85 3.61 2.57 -14.39
CA ALA A 85 2.69 2.40 -15.51
C ALA A 85 1.46 1.59 -15.10
N LEU A 86 1.63 0.53 -14.32
CA LEU A 86 0.50 -0.27 -13.81
C LEU A 86 -0.39 0.55 -12.87
N VAL A 87 0.20 1.35 -12.01
CA VAL A 87 -0.53 2.25 -11.10
C VAL A 87 -1.28 3.33 -11.90
N ARG A 88 -0.61 3.93 -12.88
CA ARG A 88 -1.22 4.94 -13.74
C ARG A 88 -2.43 4.37 -14.48
N ASN A 89 -2.29 3.17 -15.05
CA ASN A 89 -3.39 2.51 -15.76
C ASN A 89 -4.59 2.25 -14.83
N ALA A 90 -4.32 1.87 -13.58
CA ALA A 90 -5.39 1.70 -12.58
C ALA A 90 -6.10 3.02 -12.30
N LEU A 91 -5.35 4.12 -12.15
CA LEU A 91 -5.92 5.43 -11.88
C LEU A 91 -6.74 5.98 -13.04
N LEU A 92 -6.53 5.47 -14.26
CA LEU A 92 -7.31 5.86 -15.44
C LEU A 92 -8.64 5.11 -15.55
N LYS A 93 -8.88 4.10 -14.72
CA LYS A 93 -10.12 3.33 -14.77
C LYS A 93 -11.29 4.13 -14.21
N HIS A 94 -12.43 4.00 -14.87
CA HIS A 94 -13.68 4.49 -14.31
C HIS A 94 -14.12 3.58 -13.17
N LEU A 95 -14.35 4.16 -12.00
CA LEU A 95 -14.74 3.40 -10.82
C LEU A 95 -16.25 3.29 -10.75
N ASP A 96 -16.72 2.07 -10.99
CA ASP A 96 -18.14 1.73 -10.99
C ASP A 96 -18.31 0.57 -9.99
N GLY A 97 -18.83 0.88 -8.81
CA GLY A 97 -18.95 -0.07 -7.72
C GLY A 97 -17.80 0.02 -6.72
N GLU A 98 -17.60 -1.06 -5.96
CA GLU A 98 -16.66 -1.07 -4.82
C GLU A 98 -15.20 -1.19 -5.25
N GLU A 99 -14.92 -2.08 -6.19
CA GLU A 99 -13.56 -2.33 -6.63
C GLU A 99 -13.55 -2.72 -8.11
N VAL A 100 -12.61 -2.16 -8.86
CA VAL A 100 -12.47 -2.42 -10.30
C VAL A 100 -11.10 -3.04 -10.58
N ARG A 101 -11.07 -4.10 -11.38
CA ARG A 101 -9.84 -4.72 -11.84
C ARG A 101 -9.26 -3.90 -12.98
N SER A 102 -7.97 -3.52 -12.84
CA SER A 102 -7.23 -2.80 -13.88
C SER A 102 -6.46 -3.75 -14.80
N SER A 103 -5.67 -4.63 -14.22
CA SER A 103 -4.91 -5.67 -14.91
C SER A 103 -4.82 -6.88 -13.98
N PRO A 104 -4.28 -8.02 -14.42
CA PRO A 104 -4.24 -9.19 -13.55
C PRO A 104 -3.57 -8.90 -12.20
N GLY A 105 -4.31 -9.13 -11.12
CA GLY A 105 -3.85 -8.92 -9.75
C GLY A 105 -3.83 -7.49 -9.27
N ILE A 106 -4.27 -6.52 -10.08
CA ILE A 106 -4.30 -5.10 -9.70
C ILE A 106 -5.71 -4.56 -9.74
N TYR A 107 -6.14 -4.03 -8.60
CA TYR A 107 -7.50 -3.54 -8.36
C TYR A 107 -7.45 -2.12 -7.80
N ILE A 108 -8.46 -1.32 -8.12
CA ILE A 108 -8.59 0.05 -7.61
C ILE A 108 -9.98 0.27 -7.03
N SER A 109 -10.05 1.03 -5.94
CA SER A 109 -11.28 1.37 -5.25
C SER A 109 -11.20 2.77 -4.67
N LYS A 110 -12.34 3.24 -4.13
CA LYS A 110 -12.44 4.51 -3.40
C LYS A 110 -12.29 4.35 -1.88
N ARG A 111 -11.78 3.21 -1.41
CA ARG A 111 -11.63 2.96 0.03
C ARG A 111 -10.68 3.96 0.67
N SER A 112 -11.06 4.44 1.85
CA SER A 112 -10.21 5.26 2.69
C SER A 112 -9.28 4.37 3.51
N PHE A 113 -8.31 4.97 4.19
CA PHE A 113 -7.44 4.25 5.12
C PHE A 113 -8.25 3.49 6.18
N LYS A 114 -9.24 4.16 6.77
CA LYS A 114 -10.12 3.53 7.78
C LYS A 114 -10.85 2.32 7.20
N GLU A 115 -11.39 2.45 6.01
CA GLU A 115 -12.10 1.34 5.35
C GLU A 115 -11.18 0.16 5.05
N VAL A 116 -9.94 0.42 4.64
CA VAL A 116 -8.93 -0.64 4.45
C VAL A 116 -8.63 -1.34 5.78
N LEU A 117 -8.45 -0.60 6.86
CA LEU A 117 -8.23 -1.19 8.19
C LEU A 117 -9.43 -2.02 8.64
N ASP A 118 -10.64 -1.52 8.43
CA ASP A 118 -11.86 -2.24 8.78
C ASP A 118 -11.99 -3.56 8.01
N ASP A 119 -11.56 -3.60 6.75
CA ASP A 119 -11.56 -4.81 5.93
C ASP A 119 -10.51 -5.83 6.40
N LEU A 120 -9.36 -5.38 6.84
CA LEU A 120 -8.21 -6.25 7.14
C LEU A 120 -8.14 -6.70 8.59
N GLN A 121 -8.67 -5.93 9.53
CA GLN A 121 -8.63 -6.25 10.95
C GLN A 121 -9.27 -7.61 11.27
N PRO A 122 -10.44 -7.99 10.68
CA PRO A 122 -11.04 -9.30 10.97
C PRO A 122 -10.25 -10.49 10.44
N ILE A 123 -9.40 -10.31 9.44
CA ILE A 123 -8.71 -11.41 8.74
C ILE A 123 -7.21 -11.45 8.98
N SER A 124 -6.65 -10.46 9.71
CA SER A 124 -5.21 -10.38 9.96
C SER A 124 -4.93 -9.60 11.23
N ARG A 125 -3.71 -9.76 11.76
CA ARG A 125 -3.22 -8.93 12.87
C ARG A 125 -2.58 -7.68 12.29
N LEU A 126 -3.02 -6.51 12.76
CA LEU A 126 -2.45 -5.24 12.34
C LEU A 126 -1.16 -4.98 13.11
N VAL A 127 -0.11 -4.59 12.38
CA VAL A 127 1.21 -4.28 12.95
C VAL A 127 1.56 -2.84 12.61
N TYR A 128 1.75 -2.03 13.65
CA TYR A 128 2.17 -0.64 13.50
C TYR A 128 3.67 -0.54 13.78
N LEU A 129 4.45 -0.17 12.76
CA LEU A 129 5.90 0.00 12.89
C LEU A 129 6.18 1.40 13.44
N LYS A 130 6.66 1.47 14.67
CA LYS A 130 6.92 2.71 15.39
C LYS A 130 8.16 2.57 16.28
N GLU A 131 8.94 3.66 16.42
CA GLU A 131 10.20 3.63 17.16
C GLU A 131 10.05 3.19 18.62
N ASP A 132 8.95 3.54 19.28
CA ASP A 132 8.68 3.19 20.68
C ASP A 132 7.96 1.86 20.87
N GLY A 133 7.83 1.06 19.81
CA GLY A 133 7.23 -0.26 19.89
C GLY A 133 8.18 -1.31 20.46
N ALA A 134 7.65 -2.52 20.70
CA ALA A 134 8.45 -3.67 21.10
C ALA A 134 9.40 -4.07 19.96
N ASP A 135 10.59 -4.55 20.29
CA ASP A 135 11.55 -4.99 19.29
C ASP A 135 10.98 -6.18 18.50
N VAL A 136 10.93 -6.05 17.17
CA VAL A 136 10.39 -7.07 16.27
C VAL A 136 11.08 -8.43 16.46
N ARG A 137 12.37 -8.42 16.83
CA ARG A 137 13.15 -9.64 17.04
C ARG A 137 12.73 -10.43 18.28
N THR A 138 11.99 -9.80 19.19
CA THR A 138 11.49 -10.45 20.42
C THR A 138 10.05 -10.95 20.29
N GLN A 139 9.44 -10.79 19.12
CA GLN A 139 8.03 -11.12 18.89
C GLN A 139 7.89 -12.32 17.96
N GLU A 140 6.94 -13.19 18.28
CA GLU A 140 6.51 -14.23 17.35
C GLU A 140 5.42 -13.68 16.45
N LEU A 141 5.70 -13.64 15.15
CA LEU A 141 4.79 -13.09 14.15
C LEU A 141 4.29 -14.20 13.23
N ASP A 142 3.25 -14.88 13.67
CA ASP A 142 2.65 -15.99 12.95
C ASP A 142 1.36 -15.57 12.26
N GLY A 143 0.96 -16.33 11.24
CA GLY A 143 -0.32 -16.21 10.58
C GLY A 143 -0.41 -15.02 9.64
N ASP A 144 -1.62 -14.53 9.45
CA ASP A 144 -1.89 -13.40 8.57
C ASP A 144 -1.56 -12.08 9.27
N LEU A 145 -0.64 -11.33 8.69
CA LEU A 145 -0.15 -10.06 9.23
C LEU A 145 -0.39 -8.93 8.24
N THR A 146 -0.76 -7.77 8.75
CA THR A 146 -0.87 -6.54 7.97
C THR A 146 0.02 -5.47 8.59
N PHE A 147 1.05 -5.07 7.86
CA PHE A 147 1.99 -4.02 8.28
C PHE A 147 1.53 -2.67 7.75
N ILE A 148 1.45 -1.68 8.63
CA ILE A 148 1.05 -0.32 8.28
C ILE A 148 2.31 0.54 8.16
N ILE A 149 2.50 1.12 6.97
CA ILE A 149 3.68 1.90 6.63
C ILE A 149 3.23 3.24 6.07
N SER A 150 3.89 4.31 6.48
CA SER A 150 3.69 5.63 5.90
C SER A 150 4.78 5.95 4.88
N ASP A 151 4.52 6.92 4.01
CA ASP A 151 5.49 7.43 3.04
C ASP A 151 6.57 8.30 3.72
N HIS A 152 7.07 9.33 3.04
CA HIS A 152 8.05 10.27 3.60
C HIS A 152 7.48 11.15 4.74
N GLN A 153 6.20 11.08 5.01
CA GLN A 153 5.52 11.78 6.11
C GLN A 153 5.01 10.75 7.12
N ASP A 154 5.05 11.10 8.40
CA ASP A 154 4.45 10.27 9.43
C ASP A 154 2.93 10.22 9.28
N LEU A 155 2.29 9.24 9.93
CA LEU A 155 0.84 9.20 10.01
C LEU A 155 0.32 10.50 10.63
N ARG A 156 -0.77 11.03 10.06
CA ARG A 156 -1.48 12.16 10.65
C ARG A 156 -2.16 11.73 11.94
N GLU A 157 -2.48 12.68 12.82
CA GLU A 157 -3.12 12.38 14.11
C GLU A 157 -4.38 11.55 13.96
N GLU A 158 -5.26 11.90 13.03
CA GLU A 158 -6.50 11.16 12.80
C GLU A 158 -6.24 9.76 12.22
N GLU A 159 -5.20 9.59 11.42
CA GLU A 159 -4.81 8.28 10.89
C GLU A 159 -4.26 7.38 12.00
N GLU A 160 -3.39 7.93 12.83
CA GLU A 160 -2.86 7.20 13.98
C GLU A 160 -3.97 6.83 14.96
N ALA A 161 -4.91 7.75 15.23
CA ALA A 161 -6.05 7.48 16.09
C ALA A 161 -6.93 6.35 15.53
N GLU A 162 -7.19 6.34 14.23
CA GLU A 162 -7.94 5.27 13.58
C GLU A 162 -7.23 3.92 13.72
N LEU A 163 -5.92 3.91 13.48
CA LEU A 163 -5.12 2.68 13.61
C LEU A 163 -5.10 2.18 15.06
N LEU A 164 -4.83 3.06 16.03
CA LEU A 164 -4.77 2.69 17.44
C LEU A 164 -6.11 2.18 17.97
N SER A 165 -7.23 2.66 17.43
CA SER A 165 -8.57 2.18 17.82
C SER A 165 -8.79 0.72 17.42
N GLN A 166 -7.99 0.19 16.49
CA GLN A 166 -8.03 -1.20 16.01
C GLN A 166 -7.08 -2.12 16.80
N GLU A 167 -6.46 -1.60 17.84
CA GLU A 167 -5.56 -2.35 18.74
C GLU A 167 -4.42 -3.08 18.01
N PRO A 168 -3.59 -2.36 17.22
CA PRO A 168 -2.47 -2.99 16.51
C PRO A 168 -1.35 -3.40 17.45
N ILE A 169 -0.51 -4.33 17.00
CA ILE A 169 0.76 -4.61 17.66
C ILE A 169 1.74 -3.50 17.25
N LYS A 170 2.36 -2.84 18.23
CA LYS A 170 3.41 -1.84 17.96
C LYS A 170 4.77 -2.52 18.00
N LEU A 171 5.51 -2.43 16.91
CA LEU A 171 6.85 -3.00 16.79
C LEU A 171 7.83 -1.97 16.27
N THR A 172 9.10 -2.13 16.67
CA THR A 172 10.22 -1.37 16.11
C THR A 172 11.19 -2.30 15.42
N LEU A 173 11.80 -1.80 14.36
CA LEU A 173 12.86 -2.52 13.64
C LEU A 173 14.26 -2.27 14.23
N GLY A 174 14.34 -1.44 15.24
CA GLY A 174 15.60 -1.09 15.92
C GLY A 174 16.10 0.31 15.70
#